data_25c36621dd6a0e95dc303adbe33fecc7
#
_entry.id   25c36621dd6a0e95dc303adbe33fecc7
#
_cell.length_a   1.000
_cell.length_b   1.000
_cell.length_c   1.000
_cell.angle_alpha   90.00
_cell.angle_beta   90.00
_cell.angle_gamma   90.00
#
_symmetry.space_group_name_H-M   'P 1'
#
loop_
_entity.id
_entity.type
_entity.pdbx_description
1 polymer ?
#
loop_
_entity_poly.entity_id
_entity_poly.type
_entity_poly.pdbx_seq_one_letter_code
_entity_poly.pdbx_strand_id
1 'polypeptide(L)'
;MNAVSSFRPLAQDEEWKRNQLLAKRSWEVWARAIVLFGAEDRELVSRKTVFIPSEQYPALKNMAAMASSLPGFTAILNADIVVSQDIRFLERMMQARGKVCASSRRYHFDPNTCKWDEATLGDDRGRDIFIARQDIWRRLTRVLPEDLRIGNARWDAAFVNWFRDEFGDNFIDFTDRKIVFHPVHEGRNRPYDEMIASKPDLVDPHKWI
;
A
#
# COMPACT_ATOMS: atom_id res chain seq x y z
N MET A 1 7.03 -11.41 -5.38
CA MET A 1 6.02 -10.38 -5.06
C MET A 1 6.22 -9.17 -5.95
N ASN A 2 5.16 -8.44 -6.27
CA ASN A 2 5.22 -7.19 -7.02
C ASN A 2 4.76 -6.04 -6.11
N ALA A 3 5.05 -4.78 -6.48
CA ALA A 3 4.59 -3.58 -5.79
C ALA A 3 3.75 -2.71 -6.72
N VAL A 4 2.65 -2.17 -6.23
CA VAL A 4 1.79 -1.19 -6.90
C VAL A 4 1.56 -0.03 -5.95
N SER A 5 1.85 1.19 -6.38
CA SER A 5 1.68 2.38 -5.56
C SER A 5 1.35 3.61 -6.42
N SER A 6 1.07 4.73 -5.77
CA SER A 6 0.96 6.03 -6.43
C SER A 6 2.04 6.96 -5.89
N PHE A 7 2.55 7.83 -6.75
CA PHE A 7 3.54 8.83 -6.35
C PHE A 7 3.03 10.23 -6.62
N ARG A 8 3.29 11.12 -5.69
CA ARG A 8 3.13 12.55 -5.90
C ARG A 8 4.32 13.09 -6.69
N PRO A 9 4.15 14.16 -7.48
CA PRO A 9 5.28 14.82 -8.14
C PRO A 9 6.37 15.18 -7.12
N LEU A 10 7.60 14.71 -7.35
CA LEU A 10 8.73 14.89 -6.43
C LEU A 10 9.15 16.36 -6.26
N ALA A 11 8.85 17.22 -7.24
CA ALA A 11 9.23 18.63 -7.23
C ALA A 11 8.42 19.50 -6.24
N GLN A 12 7.38 18.98 -5.61
CA GLN A 12 6.48 19.77 -4.78
C GLN A 12 6.93 19.96 -3.35
N ASP A 13 7.74 19.02 -2.82
CA ASP A 13 8.09 19.00 -1.39
C ASP A 13 9.28 18.07 -1.14
N GLU A 14 10.38 18.60 -0.61
CA GLU A 14 11.62 17.86 -0.38
C GLU A 14 11.49 16.74 0.66
N GLU A 15 10.67 16.92 1.69
CA GLU A 15 10.42 15.87 2.68
C GLU A 15 9.66 14.69 2.06
N TRP A 16 8.61 14.98 1.31
CA TRP A 16 7.86 13.97 0.57
C TRP A 16 8.72 13.26 -0.46
N LYS A 17 9.52 14.03 -1.21
CA LYS A 17 10.48 13.49 -2.16
C LYS A 17 11.42 12.48 -1.50
N ARG A 18 12.08 12.89 -0.41
CA ARG A 18 12.99 12.02 0.34
C ARG A 18 12.30 10.73 0.79
N ASN A 19 11.12 10.84 1.39
CA ASN A 19 10.38 9.71 1.92
C ASN A 19 9.93 8.73 0.80
N GLN A 20 9.42 9.25 -0.31
CA GLN A 20 9.04 8.45 -1.48
C GLN A 20 10.25 7.74 -2.11
N LEU A 21 11.37 8.44 -2.26
CA LEU A 21 12.60 7.83 -2.78
C LEU A 21 13.14 6.74 -1.86
N LEU A 22 13.10 6.95 -0.54
CA LEU A 22 13.50 5.95 0.45
C LEU A 22 12.61 4.70 0.37
N ALA A 23 11.30 4.90 0.31
CA ALA A 23 10.33 3.83 0.15
C ALA A 23 10.58 3.02 -1.13
N LYS A 24 10.66 3.70 -2.27
CA LYS A 24 10.90 3.05 -3.57
C LYS A 24 12.21 2.27 -3.60
N ARG A 25 13.30 2.80 -3.04
CA ARG A 25 14.58 2.06 -2.91
C ARG A 25 14.41 0.78 -2.12
N SER A 26 13.63 0.80 -1.06
CA SER A 26 13.33 -0.42 -0.28
C SER A 26 12.60 -1.47 -1.12
N TRP A 27 11.66 -1.04 -1.97
CA TRP A 27 10.90 -1.96 -2.84
C TRP A 27 11.76 -2.57 -3.94
N GLU A 28 12.75 -1.86 -4.45
CA GLU A 28 13.69 -2.38 -5.45
C GLU A 28 14.46 -3.61 -4.96
N VAL A 29 14.65 -3.73 -3.66
CA VAL A 29 15.32 -4.89 -3.07
C VAL A 29 14.48 -6.15 -3.22
N TRP A 30 13.18 -6.10 -2.97
CA TRP A 30 12.33 -7.28 -2.88
C TRP A 30 11.34 -7.46 -4.05
N ALA A 31 10.88 -6.40 -4.68
CA ALA A 31 9.89 -6.49 -5.75
C ALA A 31 10.48 -7.03 -7.04
N ARG A 32 9.68 -7.82 -7.77
CA ARG A 32 9.98 -8.26 -9.16
C ARG A 32 9.67 -7.18 -10.17
N ALA A 33 8.51 -6.50 -9.97
CA ALA A 33 8.07 -5.34 -10.72
C ALA A 33 7.50 -4.30 -9.77
N ILE A 34 7.66 -3.03 -10.10
CA ILE A 34 7.12 -1.88 -9.37
C ILE A 34 6.27 -1.09 -10.36
N VAL A 35 4.98 -0.95 -10.09
CA VAL A 35 4.08 -0.14 -10.90
C VAL A 35 3.72 1.11 -10.12
N LEU A 36 3.98 2.26 -10.72
CA LEU A 36 3.74 3.58 -10.14
C LEU A 36 2.67 4.32 -10.93
N PHE A 37 1.58 4.65 -10.26
CA PHE A 37 0.55 5.53 -10.78
C PHE A 37 0.96 6.98 -10.51
N GLY A 38 1.03 7.81 -11.56
CA GLY A 38 1.43 9.21 -11.48
C GLY A 38 2.18 9.68 -12.70
N ALA A 39 2.84 10.83 -12.61
CA ALA A 39 3.73 11.32 -13.64
C ALA A 39 5.06 10.57 -13.61
N GLU A 40 5.65 10.31 -14.78
CA GLU A 40 6.99 9.76 -14.87
C GLU A 40 8.00 10.76 -14.31
N ASP A 41 8.84 10.29 -13.40
CA ASP A 41 9.95 11.05 -12.84
C ASP A 41 11.25 10.27 -12.99
N ARG A 42 12.30 10.94 -13.48
CA ARG A 42 13.59 10.31 -13.74
C ARG A 42 14.24 9.71 -12.50
N GLU A 43 14.02 10.31 -11.33
CA GLU A 43 14.56 9.81 -10.05
C GLU A 43 13.88 8.50 -9.60
N LEU A 44 12.68 8.22 -10.13
CA LEU A 44 11.92 7.00 -9.88
C LEU A 44 12.14 5.90 -10.92
N VAL A 45 12.83 6.20 -12.01
CA VAL A 45 13.07 5.21 -13.08
C VAL A 45 14.03 4.12 -12.60
N SER A 46 13.71 2.87 -12.87
CA SER A 46 14.60 1.71 -12.74
C SER A 46 14.17 0.61 -13.69
N ARG A 47 14.98 -0.44 -13.81
CA ARG A 47 14.67 -1.61 -14.66
C ARG A 47 13.41 -2.36 -14.24
N LYS A 48 12.93 -2.14 -13.00
CA LYS A 48 11.76 -2.79 -12.44
C LYS A 48 10.53 -1.89 -12.47
N THR A 49 10.68 -0.61 -12.80
CA THR A 49 9.62 0.41 -12.67
C THR A 49 8.87 0.57 -13.98
N VAL A 50 7.55 0.55 -13.87
CA VAL A 50 6.60 0.89 -14.94
C VAL A 50 5.72 2.03 -14.45
N PHE A 51 5.58 3.08 -15.24
CA PHE A 51 4.69 4.20 -14.94
C PHE A 51 3.36 4.06 -15.65
N ILE A 52 2.30 4.35 -14.93
CA ILE A 52 0.94 4.47 -15.46
C ILE A 52 0.50 5.92 -15.24
N PRO A 53 0.30 6.71 -16.29
CA PRO A 53 -0.21 8.06 -16.17
C PRO A 53 -1.53 8.06 -15.38
N SER A 54 -1.58 8.87 -14.34
CA SER A 54 -2.74 8.94 -13.46
C SER A 54 -2.82 10.31 -12.81
N GLU A 55 -4.01 10.66 -12.37
CA GLU A 55 -4.21 11.75 -11.42
C GLU A 55 -3.44 11.48 -10.12
N GLN A 56 -3.24 12.52 -9.31
CA GLN A 56 -2.46 12.47 -8.07
C GLN A 56 -2.90 11.33 -7.11
N TYR A 57 -4.19 10.99 -7.12
CA TYR A 57 -4.76 9.93 -6.29
C TYR A 57 -5.58 8.97 -7.16
N PRO A 58 -4.96 7.89 -7.66
CA PRO A 58 -5.64 6.92 -8.50
C PRO A 58 -6.75 6.21 -7.71
N ALA A 59 -7.81 5.82 -8.43
CA ALA A 59 -8.82 4.95 -7.87
C ALA A 59 -8.20 3.61 -7.45
N LEU A 60 -8.57 3.11 -6.28
CA LEU A 60 -8.09 1.82 -5.79
C LEU A 60 -8.50 0.67 -6.70
N LYS A 61 -9.63 0.78 -7.38
CA LYS A 61 -10.07 -0.17 -8.39
C LYS A 61 -9.07 -0.30 -9.54
N ASN A 62 -8.50 0.81 -10.01
CA ASN A 62 -7.48 0.79 -11.06
C ASN A 62 -6.17 0.15 -10.58
N MET A 63 -5.78 0.43 -9.34
CA MET A 63 -4.61 -0.20 -8.72
C MET A 63 -4.81 -1.71 -8.53
N ALA A 64 -6.01 -2.12 -8.08
CA ALA A 64 -6.36 -3.53 -7.94
C ALA A 64 -6.42 -4.25 -9.30
N ALA A 65 -6.94 -3.59 -10.35
CA ALA A 65 -6.93 -4.11 -11.72
C ALA A 65 -5.50 -4.36 -12.19
N MET A 66 -4.59 -3.40 -11.98
CA MET A 66 -3.18 -3.58 -12.27
C MET A 66 -2.56 -4.71 -11.47
N ALA A 67 -2.79 -4.75 -10.15
CA ALA A 67 -2.30 -5.84 -9.30
C ALA A 67 -2.81 -7.21 -9.77
N SER A 68 -4.04 -7.28 -10.29
CA SER A 68 -4.62 -8.50 -10.84
C SER A 68 -4.02 -8.96 -12.16
N SER A 69 -3.29 -8.11 -12.86
CA SER A 69 -2.57 -8.44 -14.09
C SER A 69 -1.15 -8.99 -13.84
N LEU A 70 -0.62 -8.79 -12.64
CA LEU A 70 0.72 -9.22 -12.26
C LEU A 70 0.70 -10.63 -11.66
N PRO A 71 1.63 -11.52 -12.03
CA PRO A 71 1.63 -12.89 -11.54
C PRO A 71 2.05 -12.98 -10.06
N GLY A 72 1.41 -13.90 -9.33
CA GLY A 72 1.73 -14.21 -7.93
C GLY A 72 1.10 -13.23 -6.93
N PHE A 73 1.84 -12.89 -5.89
CA PHE A 73 1.43 -11.91 -4.90
C PHE A 73 1.85 -10.50 -5.31
N THR A 74 0.95 -9.54 -5.09
CA THR A 74 1.20 -8.12 -5.31
C THR A 74 0.82 -7.35 -4.05
N ALA A 75 1.68 -6.42 -3.65
CA ALA A 75 1.42 -5.45 -2.60
C ALA A 75 0.88 -4.15 -3.21
N ILE A 76 -0.25 -3.66 -2.73
CA ILE A 76 -0.66 -2.26 -2.89
C ILE A 76 -0.27 -1.53 -1.61
N LEU A 77 0.46 -0.42 -1.73
CA LEU A 77 0.99 0.29 -0.58
C LEU A 77 1.09 1.80 -0.84
N ASN A 78 1.08 2.58 0.24
CA ASN A 78 1.30 4.02 0.17
C ASN A 78 2.73 4.34 -0.28
N ALA A 79 2.90 5.52 -0.89
CA ALA A 79 4.13 5.94 -1.56
C ALA A 79 5.34 6.12 -0.63
N ASP A 80 5.10 6.31 0.65
CA ASP A 80 6.12 6.58 1.68
C ASP A 80 6.39 5.38 2.61
N ILE A 81 5.86 4.21 2.28
CA ILE A 81 6.03 3.01 3.09
C ILE A 81 7.32 2.29 2.72
N VAL A 82 8.24 2.25 3.67
CA VAL A 82 9.48 1.47 3.59
C VAL A 82 9.22 0.04 4.04
N VAL A 83 9.71 -0.93 3.30
CA VAL A 83 9.48 -2.35 3.56
C VAL A 83 10.80 -3.11 3.61
N SER A 84 11.03 -3.83 4.73
CA SER A 84 12.20 -4.70 4.87
C SER A 84 12.20 -5.82 3.82
N GLN A 85 13.41 -6.26 3.44
CA GLN A 85 13.60 -7.41 2.56
C GLN A 85 12.99 -8.72 3.10
N ASP A 86 12.70 -8.80 4.39
CA ASP A 86 12.08 -9.93 5.05
C ASP A 86 10.66 -10.22 4.55
N ILE A 87 10.06 -9.29 3.82
CA ILE A 87 8.80 -9.51 3.13
C ILE A 87 8.87 -10.69 2.14
N ARG A 88 10.05 -11.04 1.64
CA ARG A 88 10.25 -12.25 0.81
C ARG A 88 10.02 -13.53 1.60
N PHE A 89 10.33 -13.53 2.89
CA PHE A 89 10.01 -14.65 3.76
C PHE A 89 8.50 -14.75 3.97
N LEU A 90 7.82 -13.62 4.15
CA LEU A 90 6.36 -13.57 4.22
C LEU A 90 5.70 -14.18 2.96
N GLU A 91 6.17 -13.83 1.76
CA GLU A 91 5.65 -14.40 0.50
C GLU A 91 5.76 -15.94 0.50
N ARG A 92 6.92 -16.48 0.85
CA ARG A 92 7.13 -17.94 0.93
C ARG A 92 6.26 -18.60 1.98
N MET A 93 6.12 -17.96 3.14
CA MET A 93 5.27 -18.45 4.22
C MET A 93 3.79 -18.48 3.79
N MET A 94 3.32 -17.43 3.12
CA MET A 94 1.95 -17.37 2.60
C MET A 94 1.70 -18.51 1.61
N GLN A 95 2.62 -18.72 0.68
CA GLN A 95 2.54 -19.82 -0.29
C GLN A 95 2.48 -21.17 0.40
N ALA A 96 3.41 -21.44 1.33
CA ALA A 96 3.50 -22.72 2.03
C ALA A 96 2.28 -23.03 2.92
N ARG A 97 1.62 -22.01 3.44
CA ARG A 97 0.44 -22.14 4.33
C ARG A 97 -0.90 -21.93 3.63
N GLY A 98 -0.92 -21.81 2.31
CA GLY A 98 -2.16 -21.58 1.54
C GLY A 98 -2.83 -20.24 1.84
N LYS A 99 -2.11 -19.27 2.42
CA LYS A 99 -2.65 -17.94 2.70
C LYS A 99 -2.80 -17.15 1.42
N VAL A 100 -3.84 -16.34 1.32
CA VAL A 100 -4.19 -15.64 0.06
C VAL A 100 -4.04 -14.13 0.14
N CYS A 101 -4.10 -13.55 1.33
CA CYS A 101 -3.93 -12.13 1.56
C CYS A 101 -3.31 -11.82 2.92
N ALA A 102 -2.73 -10.63 3.03
CA ALA A 102 -2.07 -10.17 4.25
C ALA A 102 -2.07 -8.65 4.34
N SER A 103 -1.95 -8.12 5.55
CA SER A 103 -1.77 -6.69 5.80
C SER A 103 -0.98 -6.50 7.10
N SER A 104 -0.42 -5.30 7.28
CA SER A 104 0.31 -4.93 8.48
C SER A 104 0.00 -3.50 8.89
N ARG A 105 0.03 -3.25 10.19
CA ARG A 105 0.24 -1.90 10.71
C ARG A 105 1.68 -1.49 10.45
N ARG A 106 1.95 -0.20 10.57
CA ARG A 106 3.27 0.39 10.34
C ARG A 106 3.98 0.70 11.64
N TYR A 107 5.31 0.70 11.60
CA TYR A 107 6.18 1.20 12.62
C TYR A 107 6.72 2.58 12.20
N HIS A 108 6.61 3.56 13.08
CA HIS A 108 7.13 4.92 12.84
C HIS A 108 8.62 4.97 13.14
N PHE A 109 9.37 5.61 12.27
CA PHE A 109 10.80 5.84 12.45
C PHE A 109 11.19 7.26 12.02
N ASP A 110 12.27 7.78 12.58
CA ASP A 110 12.85 9.05 12.13
C ASP A 110 13.70 8.81 10.86
N PRO A 111 13.29 9.38 9.71
CA PRO A 111 13.99 9.19 8.44
C PRO A 111 15.38 9.82 8.40
N ASN A 112 15.73 10.70 9.36
CA ASN A 112 17.06 11.31 9.43
C ASN A 112 18.09 10.38 10.08
N THR A 113 17.65 9.55 11.03
CA THR A 113 18.52 8.59 11.72
C THR A 113 18.47 7.20 11.11
N CYS A 114 17.37 6.84 10.46
CA CYS A 114 17.11 5.51 9.89
C CYS A 114 17.33 4.36 10.89
N LYS A 115 17.05 4.58 12.17
CA LYS A 115 17.19 3.56 13.22
C LYS A 115 15.94 2.70 13.29
N TRP A 116 15.95 1.62 12.56
CA TRP A 116 14.81 0.69 12.42
C TRP A 116 14.47 -0.08 13.69
N ASP A 117 15.47 -0.38 14.51
CA ASP A 117 15.34 -1.03 15.81
C ASP A 117 14.62 -0.15 16.84
N GLU A 118 14.80 1.17 16.76
CA GLU A 118 14.12 2.17 17.61
C GLU A 118 12.69 2.50 17.12
N ALA A 119 12.27 2.00 15.96
CA ALA A 119 10.94 2.27 15.41
C ALA A 119 9.82 1.74 16.31
N THR A 120 8.82 2.58 16.54
CA THR A 120 7.69 2.31 17.43
C THR A 120 6.43 2.02 16.64
N LEU A 121 5.59 1.11 17.14
CA LEU A 121 4.31 0.83 16.52
C LEU A 121 3.43 2.09 16.59
N GLY A 122 2.87 2.50 15.45
CA GLY A 122 1.98 3.67 15.40
C GLY A 122 0.72 3.46 16.25
N ASP A 123 0.28 4.51 16.94
CA ASP A 123 -0.94 4.50 17.75
C ASP A 123 -2.19 4.38 16.90
N ASP A 124 -2.13 4.88 15.67
CA ASP A 124 -3.20 4.76 14.71
C ASP A 124 -3.39 3.29 14.28
N ARG A 125 -4.61 2.93 13.97
CA ARG A 125 -4.93 1.61 13.43
C ARG A 125 -4.65 1.53 11.92
N GLY A 126 -4.00 2.55 11.36
CA GLY A 126 -3.73 2.70 9.94
C GLY A 126 -2.89 1.55 9.37
N ARG A 127 -3.25 1.12 8.20
CA ARG A 127 -2.56 0.10 7.44
C ARG A 127 -2.23 0.65 6.05
N ASP A 128 -0.98 0.57 5.68
CA ASP A 128 -0.49 1.20 4.45
C ASP A 128 0.07 0.18 3.45
N ILE A 129 -0.09 -1.10 3.75
CA ILE A 129 0.29 -2.21 2.85
C ILE A 129 -0.77 -3.31 2.89
N PHE A 130 -1.19 -3.71 1.70
CA PHE A 130 -2.12 -4.81 1.46
C PHE A 130 -1.52 -5.73 0.41
N ILE A 131 -1.32 -6.98 0.79
CA ILE A 131 -0.72 -8.01 -0.06
C ILE A 131 -1.81 -9.02 -0.37
N ALA A 132 -1.99 -9.33 -1.66
CA ALA A 132 -2.88 -10.41 -2.02
C ALA A 132 -2.41 -11.12 -3.30
N ARG A 133 -2.93 -12.33 -3.48
CA ARG A 133 -2.76 -13.12 -4.69
C ARG A 133 -3.55 -12.50 -5.85
N GLN A 134 -3.13 -12.75 -7.05
CA GLN A 134 -3.70 -12.21 -8.29
C GLN A 134 -5.23 -12.36 -8.39
N ASP A 135 -5.76 -13.53 -8.03
CA ASP A 135 -7.20 -13.82 -8.09
C ASP A 135 -8.01 -13.00 -7.06
N ILE A 136 -7.41 -12.71 -5.91
CA ILE A 136 -8.03 -11.86 -4.88
C ILE A 136 -8.14 -10.40 -5.37
N TRP A 137 -7.07 -9.89 -5.98
CA TRP A 137 -7.12 -8.55 -6.60
C TRP A 137 -8.18 -8.48 -7.70
N ARG A 138 -8.35 -9.55 -8.50
CA ARG A 138 -9.38 -9.64 -9.52
C ARG A 138 -10.80 -9.64 -8.92
N ARG A 139 -11.02 -10.27 -7.76
CA ARG A 139 -12.30 -10.16 -7.05
C ARG A 139 -12.55 -8.73 -6.59
N LEU A 140 -11.55 -8.10 -5.96
CA LEU A 140 -11.64 -6.72 -5.49
C LEU A 140 -12.01 -5.74 -6.61
N THR A 141 -11.47 -5.88 -7.81
CA THR A 141 -11.84 -4.98 -8.92
C THR A 141 -13.32 -5.00 -9.28
N ARG A 142 -14.06 -6.05 -8.92
CA ARG A 142 -15.48 -6.14 -9.21
C ARG A 142 -16.35 -5.46 -8.16
N VAL A 143 -15.86 -5.34 -6.94
CA VAL A 143 -16.64 -4.84 -5.80
C VAL A 143 -16.19 -3.46 -5.32
N LEU A 144 -14.96 -3.03 -5.63
CA LEU A 144 -14.45 -1.73 -5.20
C LEU A 144 -15.24 -0.56 -5.82
N PRO A 145 -15.67 0.41 -5.01
CA PRO A 145 -16.26 1.64 -5.51
C PRO A 145 -15.32 2.41 -6.44
N GLU A 146 -15.87 3.02 -7.50
CA GLU A 146 -15.09 3.80 -8.48
C GLU A 146 -14.41 5.02 -7.83
N ASP A 147 -15.06 5.63 -6.85
CA ASP A 147 -14.61 6.84 -6.17
C ASP A 147 -13.63 6.58 -5.02
N LEU A 148 -13.43 5.32 -4.61
CA LEU A 148 -12.50 5.00 -3.54
C LEU A 148 -11.06 5.15 -4.05
N ARG A 149 -10.31 6.07 -3.42
CA ARG A 149 -8.94 6.40 -3.85
C ARG A 149 -7.94 6.10 -2.75
N ILE A 150 -6.71 5.75 -3.15
CA ILE A 150 -5.60 5.64 -2.21
C ILE A 150 -5.37 7.00 -1.54
N GLY A 151 -5.11 6.99 -0.24
CA GLY A 151 -4.93 8.21 0.55
C GLY A 151 -6.22 8.87 1.05
N ASN A 152 -7.41 8.39 0.68
CA ASN A 152 -8.66 8.79 1.33
C ASN A 152 -8.66 8.33 2.79
N ALA A 153 -9.39 9.06 3.66
CA ALA A 153 -9.59 8.60 5.02
C ALA A 153 -10.25 7.21 5.04
N ARG A 154 -9.75 6.33 5.91
CA ARG A 154 -10.30 4.99 6.18
C ARG A 154 -10.29 3.98 5.03
N TRP A 155 -9.69 4.26 3.88
CA TRP A 155 -9.60 3.28 2.79
C TRP A 155 -8.91 1.98 3.24
N ASP A 156 -7.92 2.14 4.10
CA ASP A 156 -7.14 1.05 4.70
C ASP A 156 -7.97 0.21 5.66
N ALA A 157 -8.83 0.84 6.47
CA ALA A 157 -9.75 0.14 7.34
C ALA A 157 -10.77 -0.68 6.54
N ALA A 158 -11.31 -0.11 5.46
CA ALA A 158 -12.23 -0.80 4.57
C ALA A 158 -11.58 -2.06 3.95
N PHE A 159 -10.34 -1.95 3.47
CA PHE A 159 -9.61 -3.09 2.90
C PHE A 159 -9.33 -4.20 3.93
N VAL A 160 -8.87 -3.84 5.14
CA VAL A 160 -8.56 -4.85 6.16
C VAL A 160 -9.81 -5.57 6.62
N ASN A 161 -10.93 -4.85 6.76
CA ASN A 161 -12.20 -5.47 7.13
C ASN A 161 -12.66 -6.43 6.02
N TRP A 162 -12.64 -6.01 4.75
CA TRP A 162 -13.00 -6.88 3.65
C TRP A 162 -12.11 -8.13 3.59
N PHE A 163 -10.79 -8.01 3.80
CA PHE A 163 -9.89 -9.17 3.83
C PHE A 163 -10.21 -10.13 4.98
N ARG A 164 -10.54 -9.60 6.17
CA ARG A 164 -10.89 -10.43 7.32
C ARG A 164 -12.22 -11.15 7.12
N ASP A 165 -13.23 -10.42 6.68
CA ASP A 165 -14.58 -10.95 6.54
C ASP A 165 -14.65 -12.01 5.42
N GLU A 166 -13.97 -11.74 4.31
CA GLU A 166 -14.04 -12.60 3.14
C GLU A 166 -13.12 -13.81 3.20
N PHE A 167 -11.96 -13.71 3.86
CA PHE A 167 -10.93 -14.75 3.84
C PHE A 167 -10.64 -15.37 5.19
N GLY A 168 -11.13 -14.81 6.30
CA GLY A 168 -11.00 -15.39 7.63
C GLY A 168 -9.56 -15.86 7.93
N ASP A 169 -9.41 -17.17 8.18
CA ASP A 169 -8.11 -17.77 8.47
C ASP A 169 -7.10 -17.71 7.30
N ASN A 170 -7.55 -17.42 6.08
CA ASN A 170 -6.65 -17.26 4.93
C ASN A 170 -6.04 -15.84 4.83
N PHE A 171 -6.47 -14.91 5.69
CA PHE A 171 -5.84 -13.61 5.90
C PHE A 171 -4.74 -13.69 6.96
N ILE A 172 -3.67 -12.93 6.80
CA ILE A 172 -2.59 -12.78 7.79
C ILE A 172 -2.43 -11.31 8.18
N ASP A 173 -2.53 -11.04 9.48
CA ASP A 173 -1.96 -9.84 10.08
C ASP A 173 -0.50 -10.11 10.42
N PHE A 174 0.44 -9.43 9.78
CA PHE A 174 1.87 -9.62 10.02
C PHE A 174 2.55 -8.45 10.74
N THR A 175 1.76 -7.64 11.45
CA THR A 175 2.24 -6.47 12.22
C THR A 175 3.42 -6.82 13.12
N ASP A 176 3.35 -7.93 13.86
CA ASP A 176 4.40 -8.35 14.79
C ASP A 176 5.74 -8.69 14.13
N ARG A 177 5.77 -8.79 12.80
CA ARG A 177 7.03 -9.04 12.07
C ARG A 177 7.93 -7.83 11.98
N LYS A 178 7.44 -6.63 12.28
CA LYS A 178 8.19 -5.36 12.24
C LYS A 178 8.96 -5.19 10.91
N ILE A 179 8.27 -5.31 9.79
CA ILE A 179 8.86 -5.19 8.45
C ILE A 179 8.28 -4.06 7.61
N VAL A 180 7.30 -3.32 8.15
CA VAL A 180 6.62 -2.20 7.49
C VAL A 180 6.86 -0.94 8.29
N PHE A 181 7.47 0.05 7.67
CA PHE A 181 7.92 1.27 8.33
C PHE A 181 7.38 2.50 7.60
N HIS A 182 7.05 3.51 8.38
CA HIS A 182 6.57 4.80 7.88
C HIS A 182 7.45 5.91 8.47
N PRO A 183 8.09 6.74 7.64
CA PRO A 183 8.85 7.88 8.13
C PRO A 183 7.93 8.88 8.83
N VAL A 184 8.35 9.33 10.00
CA VAL A 184 7.62 10.40 10.70
C VAL A 184 7.74 11.69 9.89
N HIS A 185 6.61 12.29 9.60
CA HIS A 185 6.51 13.59 8.96
C HIS A 185 5.29 14.35 9.48
N GLU A 186 5.27 15.66 9.31
CA GLU A 186 4.12 16.47 9.69
C GLU A 186 2.88 16.06 8.87
N GLY A 187 1.82 15.72 9.62
CA GLY A 187 0.52 15.39 9.02
C GLY A 187 -0.07 16.62 8.34
N ARG A 188 -0.36 16.52 7.03
CA ARG A 188 -1.09 17.55 6.31
C ARG A 188 -2.54 17.17 6.21
N ASN A 189 -3.44 18.13 6.48
CA ASN A 189 -4.88 17.96 6.30
C ASN A 189 -5.15 17.48 4.86
N ARG A 190 -5.88 16.39 4.76
CA ARG A 190 -6.18 15.76 3.48
C ARG A 190 -7.50 16.32 2.94
N PRO A 191 -7.53 16.83 1.69
CA PRO A 191 -8.74 17.40 1.11
C PRO A 191 -9.89 16.38 0.92
N TYR A 192 -9.63 15.11 1.22
CA TYR A 192 -10.59 14.01 1.05
C TYR A 192 -11.37 13.64 2.30
N ASP A 193 -11.01 14.13 3.47
CA ASP A 193 -11.71 13.81 4.72
C ASP A 193 -13.17 14.28 4.67
N GLU A 194 -13.42 15.44 4.06
CA GLU A 194 -14.77 15.97 3.84
C GLU A 194 -15.57 15.13 2.83
N MET A 195 -14.92 14.64 1.77
CA MET A 195 -15.57 13.76 0.80
C MET A 195 -16.00 12.44 1.43
N ILE A 196 -15.17 11.82 2.25
CA ILE A 196 -15.52 10.59 2.96
C ILE A 196 -16.62 10.83 3.99
N ALA A 197 -16.59 11.97 4.67
CA ALA A 197 -17.68 12.33 5.59
C ALA A 197 -19.03 12.45 4.88
N SER A 198 -19.03 12.90 3.62
CA SER A 198 -20.25 13.00 2.79
C SER A 198 -20.67 11.69 2.11
N LYS A 199 -19.77 10.69 2.01
CA LYS A 199 -20.02 9.39 1.35
C LYS A 199 -19.50 8.23 2.21
N PRO A 200 -20.10 7.95 3.38
CA PRO A 200 -19.60 6.91 4.30
C PRO A 200 -19.58 5.51 3.69
N ASP A 201 -20.45 5.22 2.73
CA ASP A 201 -20.53 3.92 2.06
C ASP A 201 -19.27 3.58 1.25
N LEU A 202 -18.46 4.57 0.86
CA LEU A 202 -17.19 4.32 0.17
C LEU A 202 -16.18 3.54 1.00
N VAL A 203 -16.28 3.60 2.33
CA VAL A 203 -15.35 2.93 3.26
C VAL A 203 -16.01 1.82 4.07
N ASP A 204 -17.26 1.50 3.77
CA ASP A 204 -17.98 0.36 4.34
C ASP A 204 -17.94 -0.82 3.37
N PRO A 205 -17.10 -1.85 3.62
CA PRO A 205 -16.96 -2.99 2.69
C PRO A 205 -18.24 -3.80 2.52
N HIS A 206 -19.18 -3.75 3.47
CA HIS A 206 -20.49 -4.42 3.35
C HIS A 206 -21.39 -3.77 2.29
N LYS A 207 -21.07 -2.55 1.86
CA LYS A 207 -21.77 -1.82 0.80
C LYS A 207 -21.16 -2.01 -0.60
N TRP A 208 -20.08 -2.78 -0.71
CA TRP A 208 -19.43 -3.02 -2.01
C TRP A 208 -20.02 -4.19 -2.81
N ILE A 209 -20.89 -4.96 -2.16
CA ILE A 209 -21.48 -6.20 -2.72
C ILE A 209 -22.90 -5.93 -3.23
#